data_eafb587c838e1cee2741cdc2ef8440c4
#
_entry.id   eafb587c838e1cee2741cdc2ef8440c4
#
_cell.length_a   1.000
_cell.length_b   1.000
_cell.length_c   1.000
_cell.angle_alpha   90.00
_cell.angle_beta   90.00
_cell.angle_gamma   90.00
#
_symmetry.space_group_name_H-M   'P 1'
#
loop_
_entity.id
_entity.type
_entity.pdbx_description
1 polymer ?
#
loop_
_entity_poly.entity_id
_entity_poly.type
_entity_poly.pdbx_seq_one_letter_code
_entity_poly.pdbx_strand_id
1 'polypeptide(L)'
;MKHAIRLTLLLGAALAAATALRAQPPTIWARVEPDSIQIGDRFTYTIEVDRDLVQVVEFPEFGEDPDSGIELVESLPVDTLSREGRRLHLRKRYVLAAFQEGRFHLGRAEALYADKNIVDTLRTDEELQLFVSTFEIDSTSHTIFDPV
;
A
#
# COMPACT_ATOMS: atom_id res chain seq x y z
N MET A 1 -5.22 -46.06 -35.34
CA MET A 1 -5.71 -44.68 -35.41
C MET A 1 -6.42 -44.20 -34.17
N LYS A 2 -7.33 -44.96 -33.57
CA LYS A 2 -8.06 -44.50 -32.34
C LYS A 2 -7.16 -44.28 -31.13
N HIS A 3 -6.03 -44.99 -30.97
CA HIS A 3 -5.10 -44.84 -29.87
C HIS A 3 -4.17 -43.63 -29.98
N ALA A 4 -3.82 -43.23 -31.20
CA ALA A 4 -2.96 -42.04 -31.43
C ALA A 4 -3.70 -40.75 -31.15
N ILE A 5 -4.99 -40.66 -31.43
CA ILE A 5 -5.83 -39.48 -31.16
C ILE A 5 -6.03 -39.27 -29.65
N ARG A 6 -6.18 -40.37 -28.89
CA ARG A 6 -6.34 -40.32 -27.43
C ARG A 6 -5.04 -39.87 -26.74
N LEU A 7 -3.90 -40.32 -27.24
CA LEU A 7 -2.60 -39.90 -26.70
C LEU A 7 -2.31 -38.41 -26.95
N THR A 8 -2.69 -37.90 -28.13
CA THR A 8 -2.51 -36.49 -28.47
C THR A 8 -3.40 -35.57 -27.63
N LEU A 9 -4.64 -36.00 -27.33
CA LEU A 9 -5.58 -35.28 -26.46
C LEU A 9 -5.09 -35.25 -25.01
N LEU A 10 -4.50 -36.32 -24.48
CA LEU A 10 -3.92 -36.38 -23.14
C LEU A 10 -2.69 -35.48 -23.02
N LEU A 11 -1.85 -35.42 -24.05
CA LEU A 11 -0.67 -34.55 -24.08
C LEU A 11 -1.07 -33.08 -24.13
N GLY A 12 -2.11 -32.74 -24.91
CA GLY A 12 -2.65 -31.39 -24.99
C GLY A 12 -3.25 -30.91 -23.66
N ALA A 13 -3.96 -31.80 -22.96
CA ALA A 13 -4.52 -31.48 -21.64
C ALA A 13 -3.45 -31.30 -20.56
N ALA A 14 -2.36 -32.05 -20.62
CA ALA A 14 -1.22 -31.90 -19.71
C ALA A 14 -0.47 -30.58 -19.95
N LEU A 15 -0.34 -30.14 -21.20
CA LEU A 15 0.29 -28.87 -21.54
C LEU A 15 -0.58 -27.66 -21.10
N ALA A 16 -1.89 -27.76 -21.23
CA ALA A 16 -2.82 -26.73 -20.79
C ALA A 16 -2.86 -26.62 -19.25
N ALA A 17 -2.71 -27.73 -18.54
CA ALA A 17 -2.63 -27.74 -17.09
C ALA A 17 -1.29 -27.12 -16.57
N ALA A 18 -0.21 -27.27 -17.33
CA ALA A 18 1.09 -26.68 -16.97
C ALA A 18 1.11 -25.14 -17.08
N THR A 19 0.27 -24.54 -17.93
CA THR A 19 0.15 -23.09 -18.06
C THR A 19 -0.68 -22.46 -16.95
N ALA A 20 -1.52 -23.25 -16.25
CA ALA A 20 -2.34 -22.78 -15.13
C ALA A 20 -1.57 -22.65 -13.80
N LEU A 21 -0.29 -23.10 -13.74
CA LEU A 21 0.55 -23.06 -12.54
C LEU A 21 1.37 -21.77 -12.41
N ARG A 22 1.06 -20.72 -13.14
CA ARG A 22 1.71 -19.43 -12.97
C ARG A 22 1.28 -18.83 -11.63
N ALA A 23 2.27 -18.30 -10.90
CA ALA A 23 1.99 -17.50 -9.71
C ALA A 23 1.05 -16.35 -10.07
N GLN A 24 0.00 -16.15 -9.27
CA GLN A 24 -0.89 -15.01 -9.44
C GLN A 24 -0.12 -13.72 -9.18
N PRO A 25 -0.43 -12.63 -9.89
CA PRO A 25 0.21 -11.35 -9.62
C PRO A 25 -0.07 -10.91 -8.18
N PRO A 26 0.86 -10.17 -7.55
CA PRO A 26 0.62 -9.62 -6.23
C PRO A 26 -0.55 -8.65 -6.24
N THR A 27 -1.19 -8.51 -5.09
CA THR A 27 -2.26 -7.53 -4.87
C THR A 27 -1.81 -6.50 -3.85
N ILE A 28 -2.16 -5.24 -4.06
CA ILE A 28 -1.78 -4.13 -3.19
C ILE A 28 -3.01 -3.37 -2.69
N TRP A 29 -2.99 -3.02 -1.42
CA TRP A 29 -3.96 -2.13 -0.77
C TRP A 29 -3.21 -1.07 0.02
N ALA A 30 -3.84 0.06 0.22
CA ALA A 30 -3.27 1.10 1.06
C ALA A 30 -4.37 1.89 1.77
N ARG A 31 -4.02 2.47 2.90
CA ARG A 31 -4.91 3.34 3.67
C ARG A 31 -4.12 4.37 4.46
N VAL A 32 -4.79 5.43 4.81
CA VAL A 32 -4.30 6.49 5.68
C VAL A 32 -5.23 6.60 6.89
N GLU A 33 -4.66 6.52 8.09
CA GLU A 33 -5.43 6.55 9.34
C GLU A 33 -4.76 7.47 10.39
N PRO A 34 -5.49 8.43 10.93
CA PRO A 34 -6.75 8.99 10.43
C PRO A 34 -6.55 9.76 9.11
N ASP A 35 -7.61 9.89 8.33
CA ASP A 35 -7.57 10.63 7.06
C ASP A 35 -7.92 12.13 7.22
N SER A 36 -8.26 12.53 8.42
CA SER A 36 -8.54 13.91 8.81
C SER A 36 -7.85 14.21 10.13
N ILE A 37 -6.95 15.16 10.11
CA ILE A 37 -6.09 15.54 11.25
C ILE A 37 -5.97 17.03 11.38
N GLN A 38 -5.39 17.48 12.49
CA GLN A 38 -4.98 18.86 12.71
C GLN A 38 -3.48 19.02 12.40
N ILE A 39 -3.05 20.26 12.14
CA ILE A 39 -1.64 20.57 11.94
C ILE A 39 -0.81 20.06 13.10
N GLY A 40 0.27 19.38 12.80
CA GLY A 40 1.20 18.78 13.76
C GLY A 40 0.82 17.37 14.20
N ASP A 41 -0.38 16.90 13.90
CA ASP A 41 -0.79 15.55 14.22
C ASP A 41 -0.09 14.52 13.34
N ARG A 42 0.05 13.32 13.88
CA ARG A 42 0.59 12.17 13.17
C ARG A 42 -0.54 11.38 12.54
N PHE A 43 -0.20 10.75 11.43
CA PHE A 43 -1.07 9.78 10.77
C PHE A 43 -0.24 8.60 10.28
N THR A 44 -0.88 7.47 10.09
CA THR A 44 -0.22 6.24 9.61
C THR A 44 -0.62 5.96 8.17
N TYR A 45 0.38 5.86 7.32
CA TYR A 45 0.25 5.40 5.93
C TYR A 45 0.60 3.92 5.90
N THR A 46 -0.36 3.09 5.51
CA THR A 46 -0.20 1.64 5.50
C THR A 46 -0.32 1.11 4.08
N ILE A 47 0.64 0.29 3.68
CA ILE A 47 0.59 -0.49 2.44
C ILE A 47 0.56 -1.96 2.81
N GLU A 48 -0.40 -2.69 2.26
CA GLU A 48 -0.50 -4.14 2.39
C GLU A 48 -0.35 -4.79 1.03
N VAL A 49 0.41 -5.88 0.97
CA VAL A 49 0.66 -6.64 -0.25
C VAL A 49 0.45 -8.12 0.03
N ASP A 50 -0.31 -8.76 -0.83
CA ASP A 50 -0.42 -10.20 -0.87
C ASP A 50 0.41 -10.72 -2.05
N ARG A 51 1.41 -11.56 -1.77
CA ARG A 51 2.34 -12.06 -2.78
C ARG A 51 2.57 -13.57 -2.68
N ASP A 52 3.02 -14.16 -3.75
CA ASP A 52 3.55 -15.53 -3.75
C ASP A 52 4.98 -15.56 -3.17
N LEU A 53 5.38 -16.70 -2.62
CA LEU A 53 6.72 -16.91 -2.05
C LEU A 53 7.85 -16.61 -3.04
N VAL A 54 7.65 -16.86 -4.34
CA VAL A 54 8.67 -16.64 -5.38
C VAL A 54 8.77 -15.20 -5.83
N GLN A 55 7.83 -14.36 -5.43
CA GLN A 55 7.81 -12.93 -5.75
C GLN A 55 8.54 -12.15 -4.67
N VAL A 56 9.22 -11.10 -5.06
CA VAL A 56 9.88 -10.16 -4.15
C VAL A 56 9.19 -8.81 -4.28
N VAL A 57 8.84 -8.20 -3.17
CA VAL A 57 8.20 -6.89 -3.12
C VAL A 57 9.11 -5.91 -2.39
N GLU A 58 9.30 -4.75 -3.00
CA GLU A 58 10.02 -3.63 -2.41
C GLU A 58 9.05 -2.49 -2.17
N PHE A 59 8.91 -2.11 -0.89
CA PHE A 59 8.06 -0.99 -0.49
C PHE A 59 8.78 0.33 -0.73
N PRO A 60 8.04 1.42 -1.02
CA PRO A 60 8.65 2.70 -1.31
C PRO A 60 9.34 3.29 -0.08
N GLU A 61 10.34 4.12 -0.33
CA GLU A 61 10.93 5.00 0.67
C GLU A 61 10.43 6.42 0.45
N PHE A 62 10.02 7.09 1.53
CA PHE A 62 9.66 8.49 1.47
C PHE A 62 10.92 9.33 1.61
N GLY A 63 11.21 10.11 0.57
CA GLY A 63 12.29 11.09 0.60
C GLY A 63 11.91 12.31 1.43
N GLU A 64 12.93 13.05 1.81
CA GLU A 64 12.75 14.36 2.44
C GLU A 64 12.38 15.39 1.37
N ASP A 65 11.18 15.95 1.48
CA ASP A 65 10.72 17.07 0.67
C ASP A 65 10.12 18.12 1.62
N PRO A 66 10.93 19.13 2.01
CA PRO A 66 10.47 20.15 2.97
C PRO A 66 9.31 20.98 2.43
N ASP A 67 9.11 21.05 1.12
CA ASP A 67 8.02 21.81 0.50
C ASP A 67 6.70 21.06 0.45
N SER A 68 6.72 19.74 0.72
CA SER A 68 5.51 18.92 0.67
C SER A 68 4.51 19.20 1.80
N GLY A 69 4.98 19.75 2.92
CA GLY A 69 4.15 19.94 4.11
C GLY A 69 3.93 18.66 4.92
N ILE A 70 4.48 17.55 4.47
CA ILE A 70 4.41 16.24 5.14
C ILE A 70 5.82 15.75 5.43
N GLU A 71 6.02 15.25 6.63
CA GLU A 71 7.31 14.77 7.10
C GLU A 71 7.20 13.33 7.58
N LEU A 72 8.18 12.50 7.21
CA LEU A 72 8.29 11.14 7.72
C LEU A 72 8.84 11.18 9.15
N VAL A 73 8.06 10.66 10.09
CA VAL A 73 8.46 10.54 11.49
C VAL A 73 9.17 9.21 11.72
N GLU A 74 8.60 8.12 11.24
CA GLU A 74 9.15 6.78 11.44
C GLU A 74 8.73 5.85 10.32
N SER A 75 9.66 5.04 9.84
CA SER A 75 9.40 3.93 8.92
C SER A 75 9.50 2.64 9.70
N LEU A 76 8.37 1.94 9.85
CA LEU A 76 8.32 0.69 10.61
C LEU A 76 8.78 -0.49 9.75
N PRO A 77 9.34 -1.53 10.35
CA PRO A 77 9.71 -2.74 9.62
C PRO A 77 8.51 -3.40 8.94
N VAL A 78 8.77 -4.18 7.91
CA VAL A 78 7.74 -4.97 7.25
C VAL A 78 7.24 -6.06 8.18
N ASP A 79 5.91 -6.14 8.37
CA ASP A 79 5.26 -7.19 9.13
C ASP A 79 4.72 -8.27 8.18
N THR A 80 4.86 -9.53 8.55
CA THR A 80 4.13 -10.62 7.93
C THR A 80 2.87 -10.89 8.74
N LEU A 81 1.71 -10.54 8.18
CA LEU A 81 0.42 -10.68 8.88
C LEU A 81 -0.09 -12.12 8.83
N SER A 82 0.11 -12.80 7.71
CA SER A 82 -0.31 -14.17 7.55
C SER A 82 0.51 -14.88 6.47
N ARG A 83 0.54 -16.20 6.59
CA ARG A 83 1.10 -17.08 5.58
C ARG A 83 0.15 -18.25 5.38
N GLU A 84 -0.35 -18.40 4.17
CA GLU A 84 -1.23 -19.51 3.77
C GLU A 84 -0.65 -20.18 2.53
N GLY A 85 -0.06 -21.38 2.74
CA GLY A 85 0.63 -22.09 1.67
C GLY A 85 1.75 -21.25 1.08
N ARG A 86 1.61 -20.88 -0.20
CA ARG A 86 2.57 -20.06 -0.93
C ARG A 86 2.27 -18.56 -0.87
N ARG A 87 1.18 -18.14 -0.24
CA ARG A 87 0.78 -16.74 -0.14
C ARG A 87 1.24 -16.13 1.17
N LEU A 88 1.85 -14.96 1.07
CA LEU A 88 2.27 -14.12 2.19
C LEU A 88 1.51 -12.81 2.14
N HIS A 89 0.91 -12.44 3.26
CA HIS A 89 0.29 -11.12 3.43
C HIS A 89 1.21 -10.23 4.25
N LEU A 90 1.74 -9.20 3.62
CA LEU A 90 2.73 -8.28 4.19
C LEU A 90 2.10 -6.93 4.45
N ARG A 91 2.61 -6.25 5.48
CA ARG A 91 2.20 -4.90 5.82
C ARG A 91 3.42 -4.02 6.06
N LYS A 92 3.45 -2.85 5.44
CA LYS A 92 4.42 -1.79 5.69
C LYS A 92 3.70 -0.55 6.17
N ARG A 93 4.13 -0.01 7.31
CA ARG A 93 3.55 1.19 7.91
C ARG A 93 4.60 2.30 8.00
N TYR A 94 4.13 3.52 7.74
CA TYR A 94 4.90 4.74 7.86
C TYR A 94 4.14 5.70 8.78
N VAL A 95 4.82 6.27 9.76
CA VAL A 95 4.27 7.33 10.59
C VAL A 95 4.71 8.67 10.01
N LEU A 96 3.75 9.48 9.65
CA LEU A 96 3.95 10.79 9.02
C LEU A 96 3.30 11.87 9.87
N ALA A 97 3.72 13.10 9.69
CA ALA A 97 3.10 14.28 10.29
C ALA A 97 2.89 15.35 9.23
N ALA A 98 1.82 16.12 9.33
CA ALA A 98 1.51 17.21 8.42
C ALA A 98 1.68 18.55 9.12
N PHE A 99 2.37 19.49 8.47
CA PHE A 99 2.67 20.81 9.01
C PHE A 99 2.04 21.96 8.21
N GLN A 100 1.22 21.64 7.24
CA GLN A 100 0.45 22.60 6.46
C GLN A 100 -1.00 22.17 6.42
N GLU A 101 -1.91 23.13 6.46
CA GLU A 101 -3.33 22.86 6.30
C GLU A 101 -3.69 22.64 4.83
N GLY A 102 -4.79 21.97 4.59
CA GLY A 102 -5.36 21.74 3.28
C GLY A 102 -5.69 20.29 3.01
N ARG A 103 -6.07 20.03 1.78
CA ARG A 103 -6.31 18.68 1.27
C ARG A 103 -5.07 18.22 0.51
N PHE A 104 -4.45 17.17 1.03
CA PHE A 104 -3.30 16.56 0.38
C PHE A 104 -3.75 15.37 -0.46
N HIS A 105 -3.39 15.40 -1.72
CA HIS A 105 -3.54 14.25 -2.63
C HIS A 105 -2.26 13.41 -2.55
N LEU A 106 -2.35 12.29 -1.87
CA LEU A 106 -1.20 11.41 -1.68
C LEU A 106 -0.99 10.47 -2.87
N GLY A 107 -1.93 10.49 -3.82
CA GLY A 107 -1.88 9.67 -5.01
C GLY A 107 -2.18 8.19 -4.74
N ARG A 108 -1.88 7.36 -5.71
CA ARG A 108 -1.98 5.91 -5.60
C ARG A 108 -0.75 5.37 -4.89
N ALA A 109 -0.94 4.43 -4.00
CA ALA A 109 0.19 3.75 -3.40
C ALA A 109 0.86 2.82 -4.41
N GLU A 110 2.19 2.77 -4.37
CA GLU A 110 2.99 1.99 -5.30
C GLU A 110 4.00 1.12 -4.54
N ALA A 111 4.28 -0.05 -5.08
CA ALA A 111 5.36 -0.92 -4.65
C ALA A 111 5.96 -1.60 -5.88
N LEU A 112 7.25 -1.84 -5.86
CA LEU A 112 7.92 -2.62 -6.90
C LEU A 112 7.80 -4.11 -6.59
N TYR A 113 7.65 -4.93 -7.62
CA TYR A 113 7.75 -6.37 -7.44
C TYR A 113 8.57 -7.00 -8.57
N ALA A 114 9.22 -8.09 -8.22
CA ALA A 114 9.94 -8.91 -9.17
C ALA A 114 9.42 -10.35 -9.11
N ASP A 115 9.20 -10.93 -10.28
CA ASP A 115 8.81 -12.32 -10.46
C ASP A 115 9.67 -12.90 -11.58
N LYS A 116 10.63 -13.75 -11.22
CA LYS A 116 11.65 -14.29 -12.14
C LYS A 116 12.38 -13.15 -12.87
N ASN A 117 12.12 -12.98 -14.16
CA ASN A 117 12.78 -11.96 -15.00
C ASN A 117 11.92 -10.71 -15.21
N ILE A 118 10.75 -10.63 -14.57
CA ILE A 118 9.82 -9.52 -14.70
C ILE A 118 9.96 -8.62 -13.48
N VAL A 119 10.16 -7.33 -13.72
CA VAL A 119 10.08 -6.28 -12.70
C VAL A 119 8.98 -5.33 -13.11
N ASP A 120 8.03 -5.08 -12.22
CA ASP A 120 6.91 -4.21 -12.51
C ASP A 120 6.50 -3.43 -11.25
N THR A 121 5.63 -2.47 -11.43
CA THR A 121 5.10 -1.63 -10.35
C THR A 121 3.66 -2.05 -10.04
N LEU A 122 3.41 -2.33 -8.76
CA LEU A 122 2.06 -2.46 -8.24
C LEU A 122 1.52 -1.08 -7.90
N ARG A 123 0.26 -0.81 -8.24
CA ARG A 123 -0.44 0.42 -7.86
C ARG A 123 -1.81 0.08 -7.33
N THR A 124 -2.24 0.83 -6.32
CA THR A 124 -3.63 0.75 -5.85
C THR A 124 -4.58 1.36 -6.88
N ASP A 125 -5.82 0.90 -6.89
CA ASP A 125 -6.84 1.46 -7.78
C ASP A 125 -7.28 2.85 -7.31
N GLU A 126 -7.34 3.06 -6.00
CA GLU A 126 -7.80 4.29 -5.40
C GLU A 126 -6.64 5.23 -5.06
N GLU A 127 -6.89 6.52 -5.18
CA GLU A 127 -6.00 7.57 -4.71
C GLU A 127 -6.27 7.86 -3.24
N LEU A 128 -5.21 8.08 -2.46
CA LEU A 128 -5.30 8.42 -1.06
C LEU A 128 -5.34 9.93 -0.86
N GLN A 129 -6.13 10.37 0.10
CA GLN A 129 -6.26 11.77 0.47
C GLN A 129 -6.13 11.94 1.98
N LEU A 130 -5.57 13.07 2.38
CA LEU A 130 -5.45 13.50 3.76
C LEU A 130 -6.01 14.92 3.87
N PHE A 131 -6.88 15.14 4.84
CA PHE A 131 -7.39 16.46 5.16
C PHE A 131 -6.75 16.98 6.45
N VAL A 132 -6.10 18.14 6.36
CA VAL A 132 -5.43 18.78 7.50
C VAL A 132 -6.07 20.12 7.79
N SER A 133 -6.60 20.26 8.99
CA SER A 133 -7.20 21.51 9.48
C SER A 133 -6.28 22.21 10.46
N THR A 134 -6.49 23.52 10.61
CA THR A 134 -5.90 24.28 11.70
C THR A 134 -6.57 23.91 13.03
N PHE A 135 -5.95 24.28 14.14
CA PHE A 135 -6.59 24.16 15.44
C PHE A 135 -7.91 24.92 15.43
N GLU A 136 -9.01 24.22 15.71
CA GLU A 136 -10.27 24.90 16.00
C GLU A 136 -10.12 25.59 17.35
N ILE A 137 -10.02 26.91 17.30
CA ILE A 137 -10.20 27.71 18.50
C ILE A 137 -11.71 27.80 18.70
N ASP A 138 -12.21 27.07 19.69
CA ASP A 138 -13.61 27.14 20.06
C ASP A 138 -13.93 28.59 20.46
N SER A 139 -14.94 29.16 19.84
CA SER A 139 -15.38 30.53 20.11
C SER A 139 -15.79 30.74 21.57
N THR A 140 -16.16 29.67 22.29
CA THR A 140 -16.44 29.72 23.72
C THR A 140 -15.20 29.83 24.58
N SER A 141 -14.05 29.39 24.12
CA SER A 141 -12.76 29.53 24.81
C SER A 141 -12.22 30.94 24.80
N HIS A 142 -12.62 31.78 23.85
CA HIS A 142 -12.24 33.18 23.79
C HIS A 142 -12.75 34.03 24.93
N THR A 143 -13.92 33.68 25.46
CA THR A 143 -14.53 34.41 26.57
C THR A 143 -13.82 34.19 27.89
N ILE A 144 -13.06 33.10 28.00
CA ILE A 144 -12.30 32.75 29.22
C ILE A 144 -11.05 33.63 29.35
N PHE A 145 -10.50 34.09 28.25
CA PHE A 145 -9.27 34.89 28.19
C PHE A 145 -9.51 36.38 28.08
N ASP A 146 -10.75 36.83 28.11
CA ASP A 146 -11.08 38.25 28.11
C ASP A 146 -10.79 38.84 29.46
N PRO A 147 -9.76 39.68 29.64
CA PRO A 147 -9.47 40.32 30.92
C PRO A 147 -10.53 41.39 31.16
N VAL A 148 -11.39 41.08 31.98
CA VAL A 148 -12.44 42.05 32.42
C VAL A 148 -11.80 43.19 33.20
#